data_e14ac2b22cafbb9b36d4bfc334e582e9
#
_entry.id   e14ac2b22cafbb9b36d4bfc334e582e9
#
_cell.length_a   1.000
_cell.length_b   1.000
_cell.length_c   1.000
_cell.angle_alpha   90.00
_cell.angle_beta   90.00
_cell.angle_gamma   90.00
#
_symmetry.space_group_name_H-M   'P 1'
#
loop_
_entity.id
_entity.type
_entity.pdbx_description
1 polymer ?
#
loop_
_entity_poly.entity_id
_entity_poly.type
_entity_poly.pdbx_seq_one_letter_code
_entity_poly.pdbx_strand_id
1 'polypeptide(L)' 'MREWNTPTREPWNPVIVQLLRAIDLHTRQYFATGDRWHAEQADQLRRYVIDLKEWIFKMEGR' A
#
# COMPACT_ATOMS: atom_id res chain seq x y z
N MET A 1 -5.88 -17.65 -13.94
CA MET A 1 -5.78 -17.18 -13.87
C MET A 1 -5.76 -16.58 -13.86
N ARG A 2 -5.66 -16.09 -14.01
CA ARG A 2 -5.68 -15.45 -13.93
C ARG A 2 -5.46 -14.41 -14.22
N GLU A 3 -6.31 -13.52 -14.24
CA GLU A 3 -6.07 -12.35 -14.61
C GLU A 3 -5.20 -11.65 -13.80
N TRP A 4 -5.22 -11.81 -12.64
CA TRP A 4 -4.31 -11.11 -11.81
C TRP A 4 -2.93 -11.53 -12.20
N ASN A 5 -2.84 -12.50 -12.99
CA ASN A 5 -1.64 -12.91 -13.45
C ASN A 5 -1.17 -12.15 -14.56
N THR A 6 -2.01 -11.40 -15.22
CA THR A 6 -1.56 -10.71 -16.31
C THR A 6 -0.72 -9.66 -15.84
N PRO A 7 0.15 -9.27 -16.53
CA PRO A 7 1.10 -8.33 -16.14
C PRO A 7 0.54 -7.06 -16.02
N THR A 8 -0.14 -6.74 -15.22
CA THR A 8 -0.61 -5.58 -15.16
C THR A 8 0.14 -4.78 -14.54
N ARG A 9 0.03 -3.74 -14.45
CA ARG A 9 0.70 -2.83 -14.05
C ARG A 9 0.64 -2.54 -12.73
N GLU A 10 0.10 -1.60 -12.34
CA GLU A 10 0.32 -1.07 -11.12
C GLU A 10 -0.04 -1.86 -9.97
N PRO A 11 -0.93 -2.61 -9.94
CA PRO A 11 -1.26 -3.32 -8.74
C PRO A 11 -0.15 -4.26 -8.37
N TRP A 12 0.72 -4.53 -9.30
CA TRP A 12 1.75 -5.48 -9.02
C TRP A 12 3.09 -4.84 -8.82
N ASN A 13 3.09 -3.54 -8.66
CA ASN A 13 4.31 -2.86 -8.36
C ASN A 13 4.83 -3.36 -7.02
N PRO A 14 6.03 -3.85 -6.95
CA PRO A 14 6.55 -4.43 -5.71
C PRO A 14 6.60 -3.43 -4.57
N VAL A 15 6.83 -2.17 -4.87
CA VAL A 15 6.86 -1.17 -3.83
C VAL A 15 5.49 -1.01 -3.21
N ILE A 16 4.44 -0.99 -4.01
CA ILE A 16 3.10 -0.87 -3.50
C ILE A 16 2.73 -2.09 -2.67
N VAL A 17 3.11 -3.27 -3.13
CA VAL A 17 2.82 -4.49 -2.40
C VAL A 17 3.50 -4.47 -1.03
N GLN A 18 4.73 -4.02 -0.98
CA GLN A 18 5.44 -3.95 0.27
C GLN A 18 4.79 -2.94 1.21
N LEU A 19 4.36 -1.81 0.68
CA LEU A 19 3.71 -0.81 1.49
C LEU A 19 2.39 -1.32 2.05
N LEU A 20 1.64 -2.04 1.25
CA LEU A 20 0.37 -2.58 1.71
C LEU A 20 0.59 -3.61 2.81
N ARG A 21 1.64 -4.39 2.70
CA ARG A 21 1.95 -5.36 3.74
C ARG A 21 2.34 -4.66 5.03
N ALA A 22 3.10 -3.59 4.91
CA ALA A 22 3.51 -2.85 6.09
C ALA A 22 2.31 -2.21 6.77
N ILE A 23 1.36 -1.70 5.98
CA ILE A 23 0.15 -1.14 6.52
C ILE A 23 -0.62 -2.20 7.30
N ASP A 24 -0.75 -3.37 6.72
CA ASP A 24 -1.47 -4.46 7.35
C ASP A 24 -0.80 -4.85 8.66
N LEU A 25 0.50 -4.95 8.65
CA LEU A 25 1.23 -5.32 9.83
C LEU A 25 1.05 -4.29 10.95
N HIS A 26 1.19 -3.02 10.64
CA HIS A 26 1.03 -2.00 11.66
C HIS A 26 -0.41 -1.94 12.16
N THR A 27 -1.37 -2.16 11.30
CA THR A 27 -2.76 -2.19 11.70
C THR A 27 -3.01 -3.32 12.70
N ARG A 28 -2.46 -4.48 12.43
CA ARG A 28 -2.61 -5.60 13.33
C ARG A 28 -1.94 -5.35 14.66
N GLN A 29 -0.77 -4.74 14.61
CA GLN A 29 -0.04 -4.42 15.83
C GLN A 29 -0.82 -3.41 16.66
N TYR A 30 -1.44 -2.45 16.00
CA TYR A 30 -2.24 -1.49 16.71
C TYR A 30 -3.39 -2.16 17.44
N PHE A 31 -4.10 -3.07 16.78
CA PHE A 31 -5.20 -3.77 17.42
C PHE A 31 -4.71 -4.69 18.54
N ALA A 32 -3.54 -5.21 18.41
CA ALA A 32 -3.02 -6.10 19.42
C ALA A 32 -2.50 -5.36 20.65
N THR A 33 -1.90 -4.20 20.46
CA THR A 33 -1.25 -3.52 21.55
C THR A 33 -1.90 -2.21 21.95
N GLY A 34 -2.69 -1.64 21.08
CA GLY A 34 -3.29 -0.34 21.35
C GLY A 34 -2.32 0.81 21.20
N ASP A 35 -1.14 0.54 20.67
CA ASP A 35 -0.11 1.56 20.56
C ASP A 35 -0.40 2.48 19.40
N ARG A 36 -0.66 3.75 19.70
CA ARG A 36 -0.97 4.72 18.72
C ARG A 36 0.11 4.89 17.68
N TRP A 37 1.34 4.61 18.02
CA TRP A 37 2.44 4.74 17.07
C TRP A 37 2.17 3.88 15.84
N HIS A 38 1.65 2.68 16.04
CA HIS A 38 1.36 1.80 14.91
C HIS A 38 0.24 2.35 14.05
N ALA A 39 -0.74 2.98 14.67
CA ALA A 39 -1.83 3.58 13.92
C ALA A 39 -1.32 4.72 13.06
N GLU A 40 -0.41 5.49 13.60
CA GLU A 40 0.16 6.61 12.88
C GLU A 40 1.02 6.14 11.73
N GLN A 41 1.77 5.07 11.93
CA GLN A 41 2.60 4.52 10.87
C GLN A 41 1.72 4.00 9.73
N ALA A 42 0.65 3.31 10.08
CA ALA A 42 -0.24 2.79 9.06
C ALA A 42 -0.87 3.94 8.27
N ASP A 43 -1.23 5.01 8.93
CA ASP A 43 -1.84 6.14 8.27
C ASP A 43 -0.86 6.81 7.31
N GLN A 44 0.37 7.00 7.74
CA GLN A 44 1.37 7.60 6.88
C GLN A 44 1.65 6.74 5.67
N LEU A 45 1.72 5.45 5.86
CA LEU A 45 1.96 4.55 4.75
C LEU A 45 0.80 4.54 3.77
N ARG A 46 -0.42 4.66 4.27
CA ARG A 46 -1.56 4.73 3.38
C ARG A 46 -1.52 5.95 2.51
N ARG A 47 -1.14 7.09 3.07
CA ARG A 47 -1.02 8.30 2.30
C ARG A 47 0.04 8.17 1.24
N TYR A 48 1.13 7.52 1.60
CA TYR A 48 2.21 7.33 0.67
C TYR A 48 1.75 6.45 -0.50
N VAL A 49 0.99 5.43 -0.22
CA VAL A 49 0.48 4.55 -1.27
C VAL A 49 -0.46 5.31 -2.19
N ILE A 50 -1.31 6.15 -1.62
CA ILE A 50 -2.24 6.92 -2.42
C ILE A 50 -1.49 7.86 -3.36
N ASP A 51 -0.48 8.54 -2.83
CA ASP A 51 0.30 9.45 -3.65
C ASP A 51 1.04 8.71 -4.74
N LEU A 52 1.59 7.57 -4.40
CA LEU A 52 2.34 6.78 -5.36
C LEU A 52 1.44 6.27 -6.47
N LYS A 53 0.24 5.83 -6.12
CA LYS A 53 -0.69 5.36 -7.11
C LYS A 53 -1.13 6.47 -8.04
N GLU A 54 -1.34 7.65 -7.49
CA GLU A 54 -1.71 8.77 -8.32
C GLU A 54 -0.60 9.12 -9.28
N TRP A 55 0.61 9.09 -8.79
CA TRP A 55 1.76 9.39 -9.61
C TRP A 55 1.88 8.40 -10.77
N ILE A 56 1.72 7.12 -10.46
CA ILE A 56 1.80 6.09 -11.49
C ILE A 56 0.66 6.27 -12.49
N PHE A 57 -0.51 6.57 -11.99
CA PHE A 57 -1.65 6.75 -12.85
C PHE A 57 -1.43 7.90 -13.82
N LYS A 58 -0.88 8.99 -13.35
CA LYS A 58 -0.61 10.11 -14.19
C LYS A 58 0.43 9.79 -15.23
N MET A 59 1.42 9.04 -14.84
CA MET A 59 2.45 8.69 -15.78
C MET A 59 1.93 7.79 -16.89
N GLU A 60 1.04 6.90 -16.53
CA GLU A 60 0.54 5.99 -17.52
C GLU A 60 -0.64 6.53 -18.27
N GLY A 61 -1.36 7.36 -17.66
CA GLY A 61 -2.55 7.88 -18.26
C GLY A 61 -2.31 8.90 -19.30
N ARG A 62 -1.13 9.33 -19.56
CA ARG A 62 -0.88 10.34 -20.38
C ARG A 62 -0.93 10.11 -21.56
#